data_9561a7dffaee5c792667c656f92b7be9
#
_entry.id   9561a7dffaee5c792667c656f92b7be9
#
_cell.length_a   1.000
_cell.length_b   1.000
_cell.length_c   1.000
_cell.angle_alpha   90.00
_cell.angle_beta   90.00
_cell.angle_gamma   90.00
#
_symmetry.space_group_name_H-M   'P 1'
#
loop_
_entity.id
_entity.type
_entity.pdbx_description
1 polymer ?
#
loop_
_entity_poly.entity_id
_entity_poly.type
_entity_poly.pdbx_seq_one_letter_code
_entity_poly.pdbx_strand_id
1 'polypeptide(L)'
;MTEGLKWTVNHVAKSDDKYLELMSEENVKKANEFHKSFPQYTVTPLQDLAALASYLGVKSIHCKDESYRFGLNAFKVLGGSYAMGQATFFTATDGNHGRGVAWAANRLGQKAVVRMPKGTTKTRFDNIAKEGATVTIEEVNYDDCVRMAAAEAAKTEHGVMVQDTAWEGYEEIP
;
A
#
# COMPACT_ATOMS: atom_id res chain seq x y z
N MET A 1 -38.46 -29.51 -12.59
CA MET A 1 -37.65 -30.53 -11.87
C MET A 1 -36.46 -29.84 -11.31
N THR A 2 -36.49 -29.52 -10.02
CA THR A 2 -35.34 -28.96 -9.31
C THR A 2 -34.45 -30.12 -8.91
N GLU A 3 -33.40 -30.39 -9.70
CA GLU A 3 -32.29 -31.17 -9.14
C GLU A 3 -31.81 -30.44 -7.90
N GLY A 4 -31.91 -31.10 -6.74
CA GLY A 4 -31.54 -30.50 -5.47
C GLY A 4 -30.11 -30.00 -5.50
N LEU A 5 -29.87 -28.81 -4.92
CA LEU A 5 -28.52 -28.24 -4.73
C LEU A 5 -27.61 -29.31 -4.15
N LYS A 6 -26.57 -29.67 -4.90
CA LYS A 6 -25.52 -30.55 -4.40
C LYS A 6 -24.66 -29.77 -3.44
N TRP A 7 -24.62 -30.19 -2.20
CA TRP A 7 -23.76 -29.64 -1.17
C TRP A 7 -22.88 -30.70 -0.53
N THR A 8 -21.76 -30.33 -0.01
CA THR A 8 -20.92 -31.23 0.76
C THR A 8 -20.40 -30.49 2.02
N VAL A 9 -20.23 -31.23 3.08
CA VAL A 9 -19.63 -30.70 4.31
C VAL A 9 -18.12 -30.78 4.18
N ASN A 10 -17.45 -29.66 4.45
CA ASN A 10 -16.00 -29.65 4.52
C ASN A 10 -15.55 -30.17 5.90
N HIS A 11 -15.29 -31.46 6.01
CA HIS A 11 -14.84 -32.09 7.25
C HIS A 11 -13.40 -31.78 7.65
N VAL A 12 -12.62 -31.14 6.75
CA VAL A 12 -11.24 -30.72 7.03
C VAL A 12 -11.12 -29.24 7.39
N ALA A 13 -12.24 -28.52 7.39
CA ALA A 13 -12.24 -27.13 7.86
C ALA A 13 -11.83 -27.09 9.32
N LYS A 14 -10.75 -26.37 9.60
CA LYS A 14 -10.28 -26.06 10.95
C LYS A 14 -10.51 -24.58 11.21
N SER A 15 -10.91 -24.22 12.42
CA SER A 15 -10.81 -22.82 12.85
C SER A 15 -9.32 -22.48 12.95
N ASP A 16 -8.89 -21.53 12.18
CA ASP A 16 -7.53 -20.98 12.24
C ASP A 16 -7.63 -19.53 12.74
N ASP A 17 -7.29 -19.33 13.98
CA ASP A 17 -7.36 -18.02 14.62
C ASP A 17 -6.15 -17.13 14.26
N LYS A 18 -5.18 -17.67 13.52
CA LYS A 18 -3.92 -17.01 13.15
C LYS A 18 -4.11 -15.62 12.53
N TYR A 19 -5.20 -15.42 11.83
CA TYR A 19 -5.48 -14.16 11.11
C TYR A 19 -6.59 -13.31 11.77
N LEU A 20 -7.14 -13.71 12.91
CA LEU A 20 -8.20 -12.95 13.58
C LEU A 20 -7.73 -11.56 14.00
N GLU A 21 -6.48 -11.43 14.45
CA GLU A 21 -5.90 -10.15 14.84
C GLU A 21 -5.81 -9.18 13.63
N LEU A 22 -5.45 -9.70 12.44
CA LEU A 22 -5.44 -8.92 11.20
C LEU A 22 -6.83 -8.41 10.82
N MET A 23 -7.88 -9.16 11.18
CA MET A 23 -9.29 -8.83 10.92
C MET A 23 -9.94 -8.09 12.09
N SER A 24 -9.15 -7.56 13.04
CA SER A 24 -9.66 -6.79 14.16
C SER A 24 -10.41 -5.54 13.69
N GLU A 25 -11.37 -5.07 14.49
CA GLU A 25 -12.14 -3.85 14.20
C GLU A 25 -11.22 -2.64 13.94
N GLU A 26 -10.13 -2.54 14.72
CA GLU A 26 -9.13 -1.48 14.55
C GLU A 26 -8.47 -1.51 13.17
N ASN A 27 -8.00 -2.68 12.72
CA ASN A 27 -7.35 -2.82 11.42
C ASN A 27 -8.32 -2.60 10.25
N VAL A 28 -9.55 -3.10 10.38
CA VAL A 28 -10.62 -2.85 9.39
C VAL A 28 -10.93 -1.35 9.29
N LYS A 29 -10.97 -0.65 10.44
CA LYS A 29 -11.20 0.80 10.47
C LYS A 29 -10.04 1.57 9.80
N LYS A 30 -8.79 1.22 10.09
CA LYS A 30 -7.60 1.82 9.42
C LYS A 30 -7.67 1.66 7.90
N ALA A 31 -7.95 0.45 7.42
CA ALA A 31 -8.08 0.18 5.99
C ALA A 31 -9.23 0.97 5.35
N ASN A 32 -10.37 1.07 6.04
CA ASN A 32 -11.51 1.85 5.57
C ASN A 32 -11.21 3.36 5.50
N GLU A 33 -10.56 3.92 6.52
CA GLU A 33 -10.16 5.33 6.55
C GLU A 33 -9.13 5.63 5.45
N PHE A 34 -8.17 4.72 5.24
CA PHE A 34 -7.23 4.82 4.13
C PHE A 34 -7.94 4.90 2.78
N HIS A 35 -8.85 3.98 2.48
CA HIS A 35 -9.57 3.99 1.20
C HIS A 35 -10.47 5.23 1.05
N LYS A 36 -11.10 5.69 2.13
CA LYS A 36 -11.91 6.92 2.13
C LYS A 36 -11.09 8.19 1.90
N SER A 37 -9.78 8.17 2.13
CA SER A 37 -8.91 9.32 1.86
C SER A 37 -8.70 9.60 0.38
N PHE A 38 -8.97 8.64 -0.50
CA PHE A 38 -8.89 8.85 -1.94
C PHE A 38 -10.06 9.70 -2.46
N PRO A 39 -9.79 10.76 -3.25
CA PRO A 39 -10.86 11.60 -3.82
C PRO A 39 -11.88 10.83 -4.67
N GLN A 40 -11.47 9.70 -5.24
CA GLN A 40 -12.31 8.84 -6.08
C GLN A 40 -13.11 7.81 -5.29
N TYR A 41 -12.98 7.80 -3.94
CA TYR A 41 -13.71 6.84 -3.12
C TYR A 41 -15.20 7.09 -3.19
N THR A 42 -15.95 6.05 -3.52
CA THR A 42 -17.41 6.02 -3.47
C THR A 42 -17.89 4.73 -2.82
N VAL A 43 -19.06 4.80 -2.19
CA VAL A 43 -19.73 3.59 -1.70
C VAL A 43 -20.30 2.85 -2.91
N THR A 44 -19.84 1.62 -3.12
CA THR A 44 -20.35 0.79 -4.22
C THR A 44 -21.77 0.29 -3.92
N PRO A 45 -22.62 0.09 -4.95
CA PRO A 45 -23.99 -0.35 -4.75
C PRO A 45 -24.13 -1.71 -4.07
N LEU A 46 -25.20 -1.88 -3.33
CA LEU A 46 -25.70 -3.17 -2.89
C LEU A 46 -26.96 -3.50 -3.68
N GLN A 47 -26.85 -4.40 -4.63
CA GLN A 47 -27.96 -4.79 -5.51
C GLN A 47 -28.81 -5.86 -4.84
N ASP A 48 -30.15 -5.67 -4.85
CA ASP A 48 -31.09 -6.68 -4.41
C ASP A 48 -31.48 -7.57 -5.61
N LEU A 49 -31.23 -8.85 -5.50
CA LEU A 49 -31.52 -9.85 -6.52
C LEU A 49 -32.82 -10.61 -6.17
N ALA A 50 -33.92 -9.89 -5.94
CA ALA A 50 -35.20 -10.42 -5.49
C ALA A 50 -35.73 -11.55 -6.38
N ALA A 51 -35.61 -11.42 -7.71
CA ALA A 51 -36.05 -12.47 -8.66
C ALA A 51 -35.25 -13.76 -8.47
N LEU A 52 -33.93 -13.66 -8.26
CA LEU A 52 -33.09 -14.83 -8.02
C LEU A 52 -33.38 -15.46 -6.65
N ALA A 53 -33.63 -14.64 -5.63
CA ALA A 53 -34.01 -15.12 -4.31
C ALA A 53 -35.32 -15.93 -4.38
N SER A 54 -36.32 -15.39 -5.07
CA SER A 54 -37.61 -16.06 -5.29
C SER A 54 -37.43 -17.39 -6.06
N TYR A 55 -36.64 -17.40 -7.13
CA TYR A 55 -36.36 -18.58 -7.93
C TYR A 55 -35.68 -19.68 -7.10
N LEU A 56 -34.76 -19.32 -6.21
CA LEU A 56 -34.00 -20.24 -5.36
C LEU A 56 -34.74 -20.61 -4.05
N GLY A 57 -35.89 -19.97 -3.76
CA GLY A 57 -36.65 -20.22 -2.53
C GLY A 57 -35.94 -19.74 -1.25
N VAL A 58 -35.07 -18.72 -1.34
CA VAL A 58 -34.40 -18.14 -0.20
C VAL A 58 -34.97 -16.74 0.14
N LYS A 59 -34.77 -16.27 1.36
CA LYS A 59 -35.38 -15.01 1.85
C LYS A 59 -34.91 -13.79 1.06
N SER A 60 -33.61 -13.69 0.80
CA SER A 60 -33.01 -12.59 0.04
C SER A 60 -31.63 -12.97 -0.50
N ILE A 61 -31.24 -12.34 -1.59
CA ILE A 61 -29.89 -12.39 -2.14
C ILE A 61 -29.46 -10.97 -2.46
N HIS A 62 -28.32 -10.56 -1.94
CA HIS A 62 -27.75 -9.24 -2.20
C HIS A 62 -26.38 -9.38 -2.83
N CYS A 63 -26.09 -8.59 -3.85
CA CYS A 63 -24.79 -8.53 -4.51
C CYS A 63 -24.12 -7.20 -4.24
N LYS A 64 -22.96 -7.21 -3.59
CA LYS A 64 -22.10 -6.03 -3.46
C LYS A 64 -21.40 -5.79 -4.79
N ASP A 65 -21.81 -4.75 -5.51
CA ASP A 65 -21.36 -4.50 -6.87
C ASP A 65 -20.06 -3.69 -6.91
N GLU A 66 -18.95 -4.39 -6.90
CA GLU A 66 -17.61 -3.79 -6.94
C GLU A 66 -17.16 -3.37 -8.36
N SER A 67 -18.01 -3.48 -9.39
CA SER A 67 -17.72 -2.94 -10.72
C SER A 67 -17.61 -1.41 -10.72
N TYR A 68 -18.15 -0.75 -9.69
CA TYR A 68 -18.07 0.70 -9.49
C TYR A 68 -16.83 1.15 -8.71
N ARG A 69 -16.00 0.20 -8.23
CA ARG A 69 -14.87 0.55 -7.36
C ARG A 69 -13.79 1.33 -8.11
N PHE A 70 -13.59 2.60 -7.75
CA PHE A 70 -12.58 3.51 -8.31
C PHE A 70 -12.58 3.61 -9.86
N GLY A 71 -13.66 3.21 -10.52
CA GLY A 71 -13.70 3.11 -11.98
C GLY A 71 -12.87 1.98 -12.59
N LEU A 72 -12.32 1.10 -11.76
CA LEU A 72 -11.43 -0.01 -12.19
C LEU A 72 -12.16 -1.37 -12.28
N ASN A 73 -13.48 -1.37 -12.09
CA ASN A 73 -14.36 -2.54 -12.24
C ASN A 73 -13.98 -3.75 -11.38
N ALA A 74 -13.24 -3.57 -10.28
CA ALA A 74 -12.82 -4.68 -9.42
C ALA A 74 -12.46 -4.24 -8.01
N PHE A 75 -12.77 -5.09 -7.02
CA PHE A 75 -12.38 -4.89 -5.61
C PHE A 75 -10.88 -5.05 -5.35
N LYS A 76 -10.14 -5.70 -6.24
CA LYS A 76 -8.69 -6.01 -6.07
C LYS A 76 -7.84 -4.76 -5.84
N VAL A 77 -8.28 -3.60 -6.33
CA VAL A 77 -7.62 -2.32 -6.09
C VAL A 77 -7.53 -1.98 -4.60
N LEU A 78 -8.47 -2.43 -3.77
CA LEU A 78 -8.47 -2.15 -2.33
C LEU A 78 -7.25 -2.77 -1.65
N GLY A 79 -7.01 -4.07 -1.83
CA GLY A 79 -5.85 -4.74 -1.23
C GLY A 79 -4.53 -4.21 -1.77
N GLY A 80 -4.42 -4.07 -3.09
CA GLY A 80 -3.20 -3.55 -3.73
C GLY A 80 -2.87 -2.13 -3.30
N SER A 81 -3.84 -1.22 -3.30
CA SER A 81 -3.62 0.16 -2.87
C SER A 81 -3.28 0.27 -1.39
N TYR A 82 -3.91 -0.54 -0.53
CA TYR A 82 -3.62 -0.53 0.91
C TYR A 82 -2.22 -1.05 1.19
N ALA A 83 -1.79 -2.14 0.54
CA ALA A 83 -0.45 -2.68 0.67
C ALA A 83 0.62 -1.67 0.21
N MET A 84 0.42 -1.04 -0.94
CA MET A 84 1.31 0.02 -1.44
C MET A 84 1.23 1.30 -0.58
N GLY A 85 0.05 1.62 -0.05
CA GLY A 85 -0.24 2.82 0.76
C GLY A 85 0.42 2.83 2.13
N GLN A 86 0.99 1.74 2.56
CA GLN A 86 1.76 1.63 3.80
C GLN A 86 3.27 1.78 3.58
N ALA A 87 3.74 1.81 2.33
CA ALA A 87 5.16 1.86 2.04
C ALA A 87 5.78 3.20 2.46
N THR A 88 6.98 3.13 3.00
CA THR A 88 7.86 4.29 3.17
C THR A 88 9.12 4.05 2.34
N PHE A 89 9.37 4.91 1.38
CA PHE A 89 10.55 4.82 0.52
C PHE A 89 11.75 5.50 1.16
N PHE A 90 12.88 4.83 1.16
CA PHE A 90 14.13 5.33 1.71
C PHE A 90 15.16 5.46 0.60
N THR A 91 15.94 6.52 0.60
CA THR A 91 17.05 6.71 -0.33
C THR A 91 18.13 7.60 0.26
N ALA A 92 19.35 7.47 -0.26
CA ALA A 92 20.41 8.42 -0.08
C ALA A 92 20.72 9.12 -1.41
N THR A 93 21.02 10.41 -1.36
CA THR A 93 21.24 11.19 -2.58
C THR A 93 22.02 12.45 -2.30
N ASP A 94 22.72 12.93 -3.30
CA ASP A 94 23.24 14.29 -3.34
C ASP A 94 22.39 15.26 -4.20
N GLY A 95 21.27 14.75 -4.82
CA GLY A 95 20.41 15.60 -5.64
C GLY A 95 19.25 14.93 -6.36
N ASN A 96 19.40 14.68 -7.67
CA ASN A 96 18.30 14.41 -8.58
C ASN A 96 17.57 13.08 -8.30
N HIS A 97 18.29 12.02 -7.94
CA HIS A 97 17.68 10.73 -7.64
C HIS A 97 16.69 10.87 -6.47
N GLY A 98 17.12 11.41 -5.34
CA GLY A 98 16.23 11.60 -4.18
C GLY A 98 15.04 12.51 -4.47
N ARG A 99 15.22 13.52 -5.34
CA ARG A 99 14.09 14.34 -5.79
C ARG A 99 13.08 13.50 -6.60
N GLY A 100 13.55 12.61 -7.47
CA GLY A 100 12.70 11.68 -8.21
C GLY A 100 11.92 10.74 -7.30
N VAL A 101 12.60 10.14 -6.30
CA VAL A 101 11.95 9.27 -5.29
C VAL A 101 10.90 10.05 -4.50
N ALA A 102 11.22 11.25 -4.00
CA ALA A 102 10.29 12.11 -3.26
C ALA A 102 9.06 12.46 -4.09
N TRP A 103 9.26 12.89 -5.34
CA TRP A 103 8.19 13.21 -6.27
C TRP A 103 7.27 12.00 -6.55
N ALA A 104 7.86 10.83 -6.83
CA ALA A 104 7.11 9.61 -7.09
C ALA A 104 6.32 9.17 -5.86
N ALA A 105 6.95 9.15 -4.68
CA ALA A 105 6.29 8.82 -3.43
C ALA A 105 5.08 9.72 -3.16
N ASN A 106 5.24 11.02 -3.30
CA ASN A 106 4.16 12.00 -3.13
C ASN A 106 2.98 11.71 -4.08
N ARG A 107 3.26 11.44 -5.37
CA ARG A 107 2.23 11.10 -6.37
C ARG A 107 1.50 9.81 -6.08
N LEU A 108 2.16 8.87 -5.43
CA LEU A 108 1.59 7.61 -4.97
C LEU A 108 0.91 7.72 -3.60
N GLY A 109 0.90 8.91 -2.98
CA GLY A 109 0.37 9.10 -1.62
C GLY A 109 1.21 8.42 -0.53
N GLN A 110 2.51 8.19 -0.82
CA GLN A 110 3.46 7.48 0.04
C GLN A 110 4.41 8.43 0.75
N LYS A 111 5.10 7.92 1.77
CA LYS A 111 6.17 8.65 2.45
C LYS A 111 7.50 8.42 1.75
N ALA A 112 8.37 9.43 1.76
CA ALA A 112 9.77 9.30 1.39
C ALA A 112 10.66 9.88 2.48
N VAL A 113 11.73 9.17 2.79
CA VAL A 113 12.82 9.59 3.70
C VAL A 113 14.10 9.65 2.89
N VAL A 114 14.71 10.81 2.84
CA VAL A 114 15.88 11.09 2.01
C VAL A 114 17.05 11.53 2.88
N ARG A 115 18.14 10.74 2.87
CA ARG A 115 19.39 11.03 3.55
C ARG A 115 20.36 11.69 2.57
N MET A 116 20.90 12.83 2.93
CA MET A 116 21.87 13.59 2.12
C MET A 116 23.21 13.65 2.81
N PRO A 117 24.34 13.51 2.09
CA PRO A 117 25.65 13.55 2.69
C PRO A 117 26.04 15.00 3.08
N LYS A 118 27.04 15.09 3.96
CA LYS A 118 27.71 16.34 4.32
C LYS A 118 28.15 17.11 3.07
N GLY A 119 27.95 18.43 3.10
CA GLY A 119 28.32 19.34 2.01
C GLY A 119 27.23 19.50 0.94
N THR A 120 26.11 18.82 1.08
CA THR A 120 24.94 19.05 0.21
C THR A 120 24.43 20.49 0.39
N THR A 121 24.15 21.15 -0.72
CA THR A 121 23.69 22.55 -0.69
C THR A 121 22.24 22.65 -0.22
N LYS A 122 21.95 23.79 0.47
CA LYS A 122 20.57 24.08 0.91
C LYS A 122 19.56 24.05 -0.25
N THR A 123 19.95 24.51 -1.44
CA THR A 123 19.09 24.49 -2.62
C THR A 123 18.66 23.06 -3.01
N ARG A 124 19.59 22.11 -2.97
CA ARG A 124 19.27 20.69 -3.26
C ARG A 124 18.34 20.10 -2.20
N PHE A 125 18.63 20.36 -0.92
CA PHE A 125 17.77 19.99 0.18
C PHE A 125 16.34 20.54 0.01
N ASP A 126 16.21 21.85 -0.21
CA ASP A 126 14.92 22.52 -0.36
C ASP A 126 14.11 21.97 -1.56
N ASN A 127 14.79 21.63 -2.65
CA ASN A 127 14.14 21.07 -3.84
C ASN A 127 13.55 19.67 -3.59
N ILE A 128 14.18 18.85 -2.75
CA ILE A 128 13.66 17.54 -2.37
C ILE A 128 12.54 17.68 -1.32
N ALA A 129 12.74 18.53 -0.32
CA ALA A 129 11.74 18.78 0.71
C ALA A 129 10.41 19.33 0.14
N LYS A 130 10.47 20.16 -0.90
CA LYS A 130 9.28 20.66 -1.62
C LYS A 130 8.45 19.58 -2.28
N GLU A 131 9.04 18.43 -2.62
CA GLU A 131 8.32 17.27 -3.15
C GLU A 131 7.61 16.45 -2.05
N GLY A 132 7.68 16.91 -0.77
CA GLY A 132 6.95 16.30 0.35
C GLY A 132 7.71 15.21 1.12
N ALA A 133 9.00 15.02 0.84
CA ALA A 133 9.83 14.05 1.57
C ALA A 133 10.32 14.61 2.92
N THR A 134 10.57 13.68 3.86
CA THR A 134 11.39 13.95 5.04
C THR A 134 12.86 13.90 4.62
N VAL A 135 13.56 15.01 4.69
CA VAL A 135 14.95 15.15 4.22
C VAL A 135 15.86 15.50 5.38
N THR A 136 17.03 14.88 5.44
CA THR A 136 18.08 15.24 6.41
C THR A 136 19.43 15.33 5.71
N ILE A 137 20.28 16.26 6.19
CA ILE A 137 21.70 16.31 5.83
C ILE A 137 22.47 15.71 7.00
N GLU A 138 23.21 14.66 6.72
CA GLU A 138 23.97 13.89 7.71
C GLU A 138 25.43 14.37 7.69
N GLU A 139 26.10 14.38 8.85
CA GLU A 139 27.53 14.73 8.98
C GLU A 139 28.48 13.60 8.56
N VAL A 140 28.07 12.83 7.51
CA VAL A 140 28.79 11.67 6.99
C VAL A 140 28.93 11.73 5.47
N ASN A 141 29.73 10.81 4.89
CA ASN A 141 29.87 10.69 3.45
C ASN A 141 28.64 10.01 2.79
N TYR A 142 28.63 9.94 1.46
CA TYR A 142 27.53 9.36 0.68
C TYR A 142 27.28 7.88 1.01
N ASP A 143 28.33 7.05 1.09
CA ASP A 143 28.19 5.62 1.34
C ASP A 143 27.62 5.34 2.74
N ASP A 144 27.98 6.16 3.72
CA ASP A 144 27.40 6.08 5.06
C ASP A 144 25.92 6.47 5.04
N CYS A 145 25.52 7.49 4.26
CA CYS A 145 24.12 7.85 4.06
C CYS A 145 23.33 6.67 3.44
N VAL A 146 23.90 5.96 2.45
CA VAL A 146 23.27 4.77 1.84
C VAL A 146 23.07 3.70 2.90
N ARG A 147 24.11 3.41 3.71
CA ARG A 147 24.01 2.43 4.81
C ARG A 147 22.95 2.82 5.84
N MET A 148 22.87 4.10 6.20
CA MET A 148 21.86 4.60 7.12
C MET A 148 20.46 4.45 6.56
N ALA A 149 20.23 4.83 5.31
CA ALA A 149 18.92 4.71 4.64
C ALA A 149 18.48 3.23 4.54
N ALA A 150 19.40 2.34 4.16
CA ALA A 150 19.14 0.90 4.06
C ALA A 150 18.82 0.28 5.44
N ALA A 151 19.57 0.65 6.47
CA ALA A 151 19.33 0.17 7.84
C ALA A 151 17.99 0.67 8.41
N GLU A 152 17.58 1.88 8.07
CA GLU A 152 16.29 2.45 8.49
C GLU A 152 15.13 1.80 7.72
N ALA A 153 15.28 1.59 6.41
CA ALA A 153 14.31 0.84 5.61
C ALA A 153 14.06 -0.56 6.17
N ALA A 154 15.13 -1.29 6.52
CA ALA A 154 15.03 -2.64 7.07
C ALA A 154 14.33 -2.72 8.45
N LYS A 155 14.33 -1.63 9.22
CA LYS A 155 13.68 -1.55 10.54
C LYS A 155 12.27 -0.96 10.49
N THR A 156 11.90 -0.38 9.37
CA THR A 156 10.59 0.26 9.19
C THR A 156 9.62 -0.75 8.59
N GLU A 157 8.46 -0.91 9.22
CA GLU A 157 7.40 -1.73 8.64
C GLU A 157 7.04 -1.20 7.24
N HIS A 158 7.07 -2.07 6.25
CA HIS A 158 6.91 -1.71 4.83
C HIS A 158 7.92 -0.68 4.30
N GLY A 159 9.11 -0.63 4.89
CA GLY A 159 10.23 0.18 4.40
C GLY A 159 10.79 -0.40 3.10
N VAL A 160 10.95 0.44 2.09
CA VAL A 160 11.48 0.06 0.77
C VAL A 160 12.67 0.94 0.45
N MET A 161 13.84 0.32 0.28
CA MET A 161 15.02 1.03 -0.22
C MET A 161 14.90 1.23 -1.73
N VAL A 162 15.13 2.46 -2.19
CA VAL A 162 15.15 2.81 -3.63
C VAL A 162 16.43 3.58 -3.88
N GLN A 163 17.40 2.95 -4.55
CA GLN A 163 18.72 3.52 -4.79
C GLN A 163 19.12 3.32 -6.25
N ASP A 164 19.89 4.26 -6.79
CA ASP A 164 20.38 4.25 -8.17
C ASP A 164 21.79 3.63 -8.33
N THR A 165 22.27 2.99 -7.27
CA THR A 165 23.55 2.26 -7.24
C THR A 165 23.33 0.87 -6.66
N ALA A 166 23.90 -0.16 -7.30
CA ALA A 166 23.87 -1.54 -6.81
C ALA A 166 24.98 -1.79 -5.78
N TRP A 167 24.72 -2.70 -4.83
CA TRP A 167 25.72 -3.26 -3.92
C TRP A 167 25.33 -4.71 -3.58
N GLU A 168 26.21 -5.43 -2.92
CA GLU A 168 25.96 -6.82 -2.52
C GLU A 168 24.65 -6.95 -1.72
N GLY A 169 23.69 -7.71 -2.27
CA GLY A 169 22.34 -7.87 -1.72
C GLY A 169 21.31 -6.83 -2.21
N TYR A 170 21.70 -5.92 -3.12
CA TYR A 170 20.80 -4.97 -3.79
C TYR A 170 21.17 -4.86 -5.28
N GLU A 171 20.92 -5.92 -6.05
CA GLU A 171 21.24 -6.02 -7.48
C GLU A 171 19.99 -6.07 -8.37
N GLU A 172 18.79 -6.39 -7.79
CA GLU A 172 17.58 -6.59 -8.58
C GLU A 172 16.80 -5.29 -8.89
N ILE A 173 17.06 -4.20 -8.14
CA ILE A 173 16.31 -2.93 -8.24
C ILE A 173 17.28 -1.72 -8.31
N PRO A 174 18.33 -1.71 -9.05
CA PRO A 174 19.11 -0.48 -9.24
C PRO A 174 18.51 0.43 -10.31
#